data_f51fd2208c93f5cec5f935aad2ca2cd0
#
_entry.id   f51fd2208c93f5cec5f935aad2ca2cd0
#
_cell.length_a   1.000
_cell.length_b   1.000
_cell.length_c   1.000
_cell.angle_alpha   90.00
_cell.angle_beta   90.00
_cell.angle_gamma   90.00
#
_symmetry.space_group_name_H-M   'P 1'
#
loop_
_entity.id
_entity.type
_entity.pdbx_description
1 polymer ?
#
loop_
_entity_poly.entity_id
_entity_poly.type
_entity_poly.pdbx_seq_one_letter_code
_entity_poly.pdbx_strand_id
1 'polypeptide(L)'
;MYIYELELKVRDYECDIQGVVNNSVYQNYLEHTRHEFLEANNISFAQLHDRGVDAMVSSIEIAYKTPLRPGDSFISKLYVTKEGVRYIFNQVIYRKSDNKLAIKAKVHAVVVIDGKLASSLPEFEELVARSQAKAE
;
A
#
# COMPACT_ATOMS: atom_id res chain seq x y z
N MET A 1 4.91 -10.76 9.54
CA MET A 1 3.73 -10.26 8.83
C MET A 1 4.09 -9.16 7.84
N TYR A 2 4.57 -8.00 8.30
CA TYR A 2 4.98 -6.93 7.37
C TYR A 2 6.25 -7.33 6.63
N ILE A 3 6.25 -7.15 5.31
CA ILE A 3 7.37 -7.51 4.46
C ILE A 3 8.05 -6.29 3.83
N TYR A 4 7.54 -5.11 4.10
CA TYR A 4 8.13 -3.86 3.60
C TYR A 4 7.78 -2.70 4.52
N GLU A 5 8.70 -1.78 4.66
CA GLU A 5 8.45 -0.52 5.35
C GLU A 5 9.22 0.62 4.70
N LEU A 6 8.65 1.81 4.79
CA LEU A 6 9.18 3.02 4.19
C LEU A 6 8.96 4.18 5.15
N GLU A 7 10.00 4.99 5.39
CA GLU A 7 9.87 6.20 6.19
C GLU A 7 9.61 7.39 5.29
N LEU A 8 8.63 8.21 5.67
CA LEU A 8 8.25 9.42 4.96
C LEU A 8 8.07 10.56 5.97
N LYS A 9 8.01 11.78 5.44
CA LYS A 9 7.77 12.98 6.25
C LYS A 9 6.63 13.77 5.65
N VAL A 10 5.71 14.25 6.50
CA VAL A 10 4.58 15.07 6.09
C VAL A 10 5.05 16.43 5.61
N ARG A 11 4.60 16.84 4.43
CA ARG A 11 4.86 18.16 3.87
C ARG A 11 3.70 19.08 4.21
N ASP A 12 4.00 20.38 4.38
CA ASP A 12 2.99 21.37 4.80
C ASP A 12 1.81 21.46 3.82
N TYR A 13 2.09 21.35 2.51
CA TYR A 13 1.04 21.43 1.49
C TYR A 13 0.14 20.18 1.44
N GLU A 14 0.45 19.16 2.20
CA GLU A 14 -0.36 17.95 2.30
C GLU A 14 -1.43 18.07 3.38
N CYS A 15 -1.39 19.14 4.14
CA CYS A 15 -2.30 19.37 5.26
C CYS A 15 -3.42 20.33 4.87
N ASP A 16 -4.57 20.17 5.54
CA ASP A 16 -5.74 20.99 5.33
C ASP A 16 -5.73 22.22 6.29
N ILE A 17 -6.82 22.99 6.27
CA ILE A 17 -6.97 24.17 7.09
C ILE A 17 -6.92 23.88 8.60
N GLN A 18 -7.19 22.63 8.98
CA GLN A 18 -7.13 22.22 10.39
C GLN A 18 -5.71 21.87 10.83
N GLY A 19 -4.75 21.91 9.93
CA GLY A 19 -3.35 21.61 10.24
C GLY A 19 -3.06 20.13 10.39
N VAL A 20 -3.85 19.27 9.74
CA VAL A 20 -3.63 17.81 9.73
C VAL A 20 -3.65 17.31 8.28
N VAL A 21 -3.00 16.19 8.05
CA VAL A 21 -2.96 15.59 6.71
C VAL A 21 -4.38 15.35 6.20
N ASN A 22 -4.63 15.82 4.98
CA ASN A 22 -5.92 15.65 4.33
C ASN A 22 -6.20 14.16 4.10
N ASN A 23 -7.45 13.73 4.29
CA ASN A 23 -7.84 12.33 4.13
C ASN A 23 -7.45 11.75 2.76
N SER A 24 -7.55 12.55 1.70
CA SER A 24 -7.19 12.11 0.35
C SER A 24 -5.68 11.88 0.18
N VAL A 25 -4.86 12.60 0.94
CA VAL A 25 -3.39 12.49 0.85
C VAL A 25 -2.92 11.14 1.40
N TYR A 26 -3.60 10.57 2.38
CA TYR A 26 -3.25 9.23 2.87
C TYR A 26 -3.30 8.18 1.75
N GLN A 27 -4.21 8.31 0.82
CA GLN A 27 -4.26 7.41 -0.35
C GLN A 27 -2.99 7.52 -1.19
N ASN A 28 -2.46 8.73 -1.34
CA ASN A 28 -1.20 8.95 -2.05
C ASN A 28 -0.03 8.31 -1.31
N TYR A 29 0.02 8.39 0.00
CA TYR A 29 1.06 7.73 0.80
C TYR A 29 1.00 6.22 0.62
N LEU A 30 -0.20 5.65 0.64
CA LEU A 30 -0.39 4.21 0.47
C LEU A 30 0.02 3.77 -0.93
N GLU A 31 -0.36 4.51 -1.96
CA GLU A 31 0.02 4.22 -3.34
C GLU A 31 1.53 4.29 -3.53
N HIS A 32 2.16 5.35 -3.02
CA HIS A 32 3.61 5.50 -3.10
C HIS A 32 4.32 4.32 -2.43
N THR A 33 3.85 3.89 -1.26
CA THR A 33 4.43 2.75 -0.55
C THR A 33 4.32 1.48 -1.37
N ARG A 34 3.15 1.24 -2.00
CA ARG A 34 2.97 0.06 -2.87
C ARG A 34 3.91 0.10 -4.06
N HIS A 35 4.05 1.27 -4.71
CA HIS A 35 4.92 1.42 -5.89
C HIS A 35 6.38 1.17 -5.52
N GLU A 36 6.86 1.77 -4.43
CA GLU A 36 8.22 1.57 -3.97
C GLU A 36 8.48 0.10 -3.59
N PHE A 37 7.50 -0.54 -2.95
CA PHE A 37 7.58 -1.95 -2.59
C PHE A 37 7.71 -2.84 -3.83
N LEU A 38 6.86 -2.63 -4.82
CA LEU A 38 6.89 -3.42 -6.05
C LEU A 38 8.20 -3.20 -6.81
N GLU A 39 8.64 -1.96 -6.89
CA GLU A 39 9.92 -1.64 -7.54
C GLU A 39 11.09 -2.30 -6.82
N ALA A 40 11.09 -2.31 -5.49
CA ALA A 40 12.11 -2.98 -4.69
C ALA A 40 12.14 -4.50 -4.93
N ASN A 41 11.05 -5.07 -5.43
CA ASN A 41 10.94 -6.49 -5.78
C ASN A 41 11.06 -6.73 -7.28
N ASN A 42 11.58 -5.75 -8.01
CA ASN A 42 11.79 -5.82 -9.46
C ASN A 42 10.49 -6.03 -10.25
N ILE A 43 9.37 -5.56 -9.72
CA ILE A 43 8.07 -5.60 -10.39
C ILE A 43 7.77 -4.19 -10.89
N SER A 44 7.76 -4.01 -12.22
CA SER A 44 7.49 -2.73 -12.87
C SER A 44 6.10 -2.76 -13.48
N PHE A 45 5.24 -1.82 -13.09
CA PHE A 45 3.92 -1.66 -13.70
C PHE A 45 4.01 -1.42 -15.21
N ALA A 46 5.01 -0.63 -15.64
CA ALA A 46 5.21 -0.36 -17.07
C ALA A 46 5.53 -1.65 -17.84
N GLN A 47 6.41 -2.48 -17.30
CA GLN A 47 6.77 -3.74 -17.94
C GLN A 47 5.61 -4.74 -17.95
N LEU A 48 4.83 -4.78 -16.85
CA LEU A 48 3.63 -5.61 -16.79
C LEU A 48 2.63 -5.16 -17.83
N HIS A 49 2.39 -3.85 -17.94
CA HIS A 49 1.47 -3.30 -18.92
C HIS A 49 1.88 -3.65 -20.34
N ASP A 50 3.18 -3.59 -20.64
CA ASP A 50 3.71 -3.97 -21.95
C ASP A 50 3.47 -5.46 -22.27
N ARG A 51 3.34 -6.29 -21.24
CA ARG A 51 3.00 -7.71 -21.37
C ARG A 51 1.49 -7.97 -21.36
N GLY A 52 0.68 -6.93 -21.36
CA GLY A 52 -0.78 -7.02 -21.29
C GLY A 52 -1.31 -7.29 -19.88
N VAL A 53 -0.52 -7.04 -18.84
CA VAL A 53 -0.88 -7.31 -17.45
C VAL A 53 -1.06 -5.98 -16.72
N ASP A 54 -2.23 -5.78 -16.12
CA ASP A 54 -2.51 -4.60 -15.31
C ASP A 54 -3.04 -5.02 -13.95
N ALA A 55 -2.50 -4.41 -12.90
CA ALA A 55 -3.02 -4.55 -11.54
C ALA A 55 -3.84 -3.29 -11.23
N MET A 56 -5.11 -3.47 -10.90
CA MET A 56 -6.06 -2.37 -10.73
C MET A 56 -6.65 -2.40 -9.33
N VAL A 57 -6.69 -1.24 -8.67
CA VAL A 57 -7.36 -1.11 -7.38
C VAL A 57 -8.86 -1.18 -7.61
N SER A 58 -9.51 -2.12 -6.93
CA SER A 58 -10.96 -2.30 -7.01
C SER A 58 -11.70 -1.65 -5.85
N SER A 59 -11.07 -1.59 -4.66
CA SER A 59 -11.64 -0.90 -3.50
C SER A 59 -10.56 -0.59 -2.49
N ILE A 60 -10.84 0.39 -1.62
CA ILE A 60 -9.95 0.79 -0.53
C ILE A 60 -10.79 0.98 0.72
N GLU A 61 -10.32 0.42 1.84
CA GLU A 61 -10.88 0.66 3.17
C GLU A 61 -9.81 1.32 4.01
N ILE A 62 -10.11 2.48 4.60
CA ILE A 62 -9.17 3.20 5.46
C ILE A 62 -9.86 3.56 6.76
N ALA A 63 -9.24 3.18 7.89
CA ALA A 63 -9.64 3.64 9.21
C ALA A 63 -8.62 4.68 9.67
N TYR A 64 -9.11 5.87 10.02
CA TYR A 64 -8.28 6.98 10.48
C TYR A 64 -8.26 6.98 12.00
N LYS A 65 -7.09 6.95 12.61
CA LYS A 65 -6.92 6.81 14.06
C LYS A 65 -6.26 8.00 14.72
N THR A 66 -5.07 8.37 14.28
CA THR A 66 -4.30 9.49 14.85
C THR A 66 -3.87 10.42 13.73
N PRO A 67 -4.18 11.71 13.79
CA PRO A 67 -3.82 12.63 12.72
C PRO A 67 -2.31 12.85 12.65
N LEU A 68 -1.81 12.99 11.45
CA LEU A 68 -0.45 13.45 11.20
C LEU A 68 -0.47 14.95 10.92
N ARG A 69 0.60 15.64 11.31
CA ARG A 69 0.74 17.09 11.19
C ARG A 69 1.98 17.44 10.35
N PRO A 70 2.09 18.69 9.86
CA PRO A 70 3.25 19.09 9.09
C PRO A 70 4.55 18.79 9.84
N GLY A 71 5.50 18.19 9.14
CA GLY A 71 6.80 17.86 9.69
C GLY A 71 6.87 16.54 10.44
N ASP A 72 5.74 15.88 10.69
CA ASP A 72 5.75 14.56 11.32
C ASP A 72 6.42 13.54 10.40
N SER A 73 7.34 12.75 10.96
CA SER A 73 7.84 11.56 10.27
C SER A 73 6.96 10.37 10.60
N PHE A 74 6.80 9.48 9.63
CA PHE A 74 5.96 8.30 9.82
C PHE A 74 6.53 7.09 9.09
N ILE A 75 6.16 5.92 9.57
CA ILE A 75 6.58 4.65 8.99
C ILE A 75 5.36 4.01 8.33
N SER A 76 5.46 3.74 7.03
CA SER A 76 4.43 3.07 6.24
C SER A 76 4.88 1.62 6.03
N LYS A 77 4.01 0.68 6.40
CA LYS A 77 4.32 -0.76 6.33
C LYS A 77 3.25 -1.48 5.56
N LEU A 78 3.61 -2.59 4.93
CA LEU A 78 2.63 -3.42 4.24
C LEU A 78 2.97 -4.91 4.26
N TYR A 79 1.94 -5.72 4.09
CA TYR A 79 2.04 -7.12 3.73
C TYR A 79 0.88 -7.45 2.79
N VAL A 80 0.98 -8.57 2.07
CA VAL A 80 0.02 -8.92 1.02
C VAL A 80 -0.67 -10.22 1.38
N THR A 81 -1.99 -10.23 1.28
CA THR A 81 -2.81 -11.43 1.42
C THR A 81 -3.63 -11.63 0.15
N LYS A 82 -4.26 -12.79 0.02
CA LYS A 82 -5.11 -13.09 -1.13
C LYS A 82 -6.46 -13.59 -0.65
N GLU A 83 -7.52 -13.09 -1.29
CA GLU A 83 -8.89 -13.51 -1.03
C GLU A 83 -9.63 -13.64 -2.36
N GLY A 84 -9.87 -14.88 -2.78
CA GLY A 84 -10.43 -15.15 -4.10
C GLY A 84 -9.46 -14.70 -5.19
N VAL A 85 -9.92 -13.83 -6.09
CA VAL A 85 -9.10 -13.26 -7.16
C VAL A 85 -8.42 -11.94 -6.76
N ARG A 86 -8.66 -11.47 -5.53
CA ARG A 86 -8.14 -10.19 -5.07
C ARG A 86 -6.85 -10.37 -4.28
N TYR A 87 -5.90 -9.49 -4.56
CA TYR A 87 -4.72 -9.31 -3.73
C TYR A 87 -4.99 -8.13 -2.82
N ILE A 88 -4.78 -8.31 -1.52
CA ILE A 88 -5.06 -7.29 -0.53
C ILE A 88 -3.75 -6.79 0.04
N PHE A 89 -3.45 -5.51 -0.22
CA PHE A 89 -2.32 -4.83 0.41
C PHE A 89 -2.80 -4.33 1.76
N ASN A 90 -2.34 -4.98 2.81
CA ASN A 90 -2.66 -4.59 4.19
C ASN A 90 -1.60 -3.58 4.61
N GLN A 91 -2.03 -2.34 4.80
CA GLN A 91 -1.13 -1.22 5.01
C GLN A 91 -1.44 -0.49 6.29
N VAL A 92 -0.39 -0.06 6.99
CA VAL A 92 -0.51 0.76 8.20
C VAL A 92 0.48 1.89 8.12
N ILE A 93 0.14 3.00 8.78
CA ILE A 93 1.05 4.12 8.97
C ILE A 93 1.12 4.41 10.46
N TYR A 94 2.34 4.44 11.00
CA TYR A 94 2.61 4.78 12.39
C TYR A 94 3.36 6.11 12.45
N ARG A 95 2.90 7.01 13.33
CA ARG A 95 3.63 8.24 13.61
C ARG A 95 4.91 7.89 14.35
N LYS A 96 6.06 8.34 13.82
CA LYS A 96 7.35 7.91 14.33
C LYS A 96 7.62 8.40 15.76
N SER A 97 7.20 9.62 16.10
CA SER A 97 7.52 10.26 17.38
C SER A 97 7.01 9.49 18.60
N ASP A 98 5.85 8.84 18.48
CA ASP A 98 5.21 8.13 19.60
C ASP A 98 4.71 6.74 19.22
N ASN A 99 4.99 6.31 17.99
CA ASN A 99 4.59 5.01 17.46
C ASN A 99 3.08 4.75 17.52
N LYS A 100 2.27 5.82 17.47
CA LYS A 100 0.81 5.68 17.43
C LYS A 100 0.35 5.38 16.01
N LEU A 101 -0.63 4.50 15.92
CA LEU A 101 -1.25 4.15 14.64
C LEU A 101 -2.00 5.36 14.07
N ALA A 102 -1.58 5.84 12.90
CA ALA A 102 -2.25 6.93 12.22
C ALA A 102 -3.40 6.43 11.36
N ILE A 103 -3.13 5.45 10.50
CA ILE A 103 -4.19 4.81 9.70
C ILE A 103 -3.93 3.31 9.58
N LYS A 104 -5.02 2.59 9.32
CA LYS A 104 -4.99 1.17 8.94
C LYS A 104 -5.83 1.01 7.70
N ALA A 105 -5.30 0.35 6.68
CA ALA A 105 -5.96 0.28 5.39
C ALA A 105 -5.86 -1.11 4.77
N LYS A 106 -6.87 -1.42 3.95
CA LYS A 106 -6.87 -2.58 3.06
C LYS A 106 -7.12 -2.07 1.65
N VAL A 107 -6.17 -2.31 0.77
CA VAL A 107 -6.26 -1.93 -0.64
C VAL A 107 -6.43 -3.20 -1.45
N HIS A 108 -7.61 -3.36 -2.04
CA HIS A 108 -7.96 -4.53 -2.83
C HIS A 108 -7.59 -4.30 -4.29
N ALA A 109 -6.77 -5.19 -4.84
CA ALA A 109 -6.36 -5.12 -6.23
C ALA A 109 -6.75 -6.38 -6.98
N VAL A 110 -7.12 -6.22 -8.24
CA VAL A 110 -7.38 -7.32 -9.16
C VAL A 110 -6.39 -7.25 -10.31
N VAL A 111 -6.09 -8.41 -10.90
CA VAL A 111 -5.18 -8.50 -12.03
C VAL A 111 -5.98 -8.76 -13.29
N VAL A 112 -5.70 -7.97 -14.32
CA VAL A 112 -6.33 -8.10 -15.65
C VAL A 112 -5.22 -8.47 -16.64
N ILE A 113 -5.41 -9.55 -17.38
CA ILE A 113 -4.48 -10.01 -18.39
C ILE A 113 -5.20 -10.02 -19.73
N ASP A 114 -4.69 -9.25 -20.69
CA ASP A 114 -5.27 -9.10 -22.02
C ASP A 114 -6.77 -8.76 -21.96
N GLY A 115 -7.13 -7.86 -21.05
CA GLY A 115 -8.50 -7.38 -20.88
C GLY A 115 -9.41 -8.30 -20.09
N LYS A 116 -8.89 -9.40 -19.54
CA LYS A 116 -9.70 -10.36 -18.79
C LYS A 116 -9.20 -10.49 -17.35
N LEU A 117 -10.15 -10.61 -16.42
CA LEU A 117 -9.85 -10.82 -15.02
C LEU A 117 -9.08 -12.13 -14.85
N ALA A 118 -7.90 -12.05 -14.23
CA ALA A 118 -7.06 -13.21 -13.96
C ALA A 118 -7.27 -13.69 -12.53
N SER A 119 -7.14 -14.99 -12.32
CA SER A 119 -7.26 -15.59 -11.00
C SER A 119 -5.99 -15.42 -10.16
N SER A 120 -4.84 -15.24 -10.80
CA SER A 120 -3.56 -15.08 -10.10
C SER A 120 -2.51 -14.44 -11.01
N LEU A 121 -1.45 -13.94 -10.36
CA LEU A 121 -0.24 -13.46 -11.02
C LEU A 121 0.94 -14.00 -10.23
N PRO A 122 1.88 -14.75 -10.86
CA PRO A 122 2.98 -15.40 -10.15
C PRO A 122 3.79 -14.46 -9.28
N GLU A 123 4.09 -13.25 -9.77
CA GLU A 123 4.86 -12.27 -9.02
C GLU A 123 4.16 -11.87 -7.71
N PHE A 124 2.83 -11.75 -7.74
CA PHE A 124 2.05 -11.40 -6.55
C PHE A 124 1.84 -12.60 -5.63
N GLU A 125 1.73 -13.81 -6.20
CA GLU A 125 1.64 -15.03 -5.38
C GLU A 125 2.88 -15.22 -4.51
N GLU A 126 4.04 -14.87 -5.03
CA GLU A 126 5.28 -14.89 -4.26
C GLU A 126 5.24 -13.90 -3.09
N LEU A 127 4.70 -12.70 -3.29
CA LEU A 127 4.56 -11.70 -2.23
C LEU A 127 3.63 -12.19 -1.13
N VAL A 128 2.55 -12.86 -1.50
CA VAL A 128 1.61 -13.46 -0.54
C VAL A 128 2.33 -14.54 0.29
N ALA A 129 3.09 -15.41 -0.39
CA ALA A 129 3.84 -16.47 0.29
C ALA A 129 4.85 -15.90 1.29
N ARG A 130 5.56 -14.85 0.91
CA ARG A 130 6.53 -14.19 1.80
C ARG A 130 5.86 -13.53 3.00
N SER A 131 4.67 -12.98 2.80
CA SER A 131 3.90 -12.38 3.90
C SER A 131 3.47 -13.44 4.92
N GLN A 132 3.05 -14.61 4.44
CA GLN A 132 2.69 -15.72 5.30
C GLN A 132 3.90 -16.28 6.04
N ALA A 133 5.03 -16.43 5.37
CA ALA A 133 6.26 -16.93 5.98
C ALA A 133 6.72 -16.04 7.13
N LYS A 134 6.59 -14.73 7.01
CA LYS A 134 6.94 -13.78 8.07
C LYS A 134 5.98 -13.78 9.25
N ALA A 135 4.76 -14.27 9.05
CA ALA A 135 3.77 -14.37 10.12
C ALA A 135 4.09 -15.51 11.09
N GLU A 136 4.85 -16.47 10.63
CA GLU A 136 5.28 -17.64 11.42
C GLU A 136 6.62 -17.37 12.11
#